data_6fa9c01bd1c4e011575252cb5fce0dfe
#
_entry.id   6fa9c01bd1c4e011575252cb5fce0dfe
#
_cell.length_a   1.000
_cell.length_b   1.000
_cell.length_c   1.000
_cell.angle_alpha   90.00
_cell.angle_beta   90.00
_cell.angle_gamma   90.00
#
_symmetry.space_group_name_H-M   'P 1'
#
loop_
_entity.id
_entity.type
_entity.pdbx_description
1 polymer ?
#
loop_
_entity_poly.entity_id
_entity_poly.type
_entity_poly.pdbx_seq_one_letter_code
_entity_poly.pdbx_strand_id
1 'polypeptide(L)'
;TGKEAIYVLAKDLVGAWFNPKAADIPLENYKPGDKLVPYKVLDGSFKGIDLVGIRYKQLIPWFQPIEEGEPFRVISGDYVTTEDGTGVVHIAPTFGADDKKVAANYGVPGMMVLDKDGKRQAQVDHDGRFYPIEDLDPEYVRTHVDPSYKEYSGRYVKNAFDDSLPADAPTLDIDLCMMMKMDGRAFRIQKQ
;
A
#
# COMPACT_ATOMS: atom_id res chain seq x y z
N THR A 1 4.86 -12.19 12.88
CA THR A 1 5.23 -11.27 13.98
C THR A 1 4.86 -11.81 15.36
N GLY A 2 4.00 -12.84 15.46
CA GLY A 2 3.48 -13.34 16.74
C GLY A 2 2.53 -12.39 17.47
N LYS A 3 2.08 -11.33 16.79
CA LYS A 3 1.08 -10.40 17.30
C LYS A 3 -0.27 -10.69 16.67
N GLU A 4 -1.30 -10.64 17.49
CA GLU A 4 -2.68 -10.71 17.02
C GLU A 4 -3.03 -9.49 16.17
N ALA A 5 -3.75 -9.69 15.08
CA ALA A 5 -4.20 -8.63 14.17
C ALA A 5 -5.58 -8.97 13.61
N ILE A 6 -6.37 -7.94 13.36
CA ILE A 6 -7.69 -8.07 12.73
C ILE A 6 -7.55 -7.75 11.24
N TYR A 7 -8.08 -8.62 10.41
CA TYR A 7 -8.11 -8.45 8.95
C TYR A 7 -9.55 -8.34 8.47
N VAL A 8 -9.77 -7.43 7.53
CA VAL A 8 -11.04 -7.26 6.84
C VAL A 8 -10.89 -7.78 5.43
N LEU A 9 -11.68 -8.77 5.06
CA LEU A 9 -11.67 -9.34 3.71
C LEU A 9 -13.05 -9.94 3.35
N ALA A 10 -13.27 -10.19 2.08
CA ALA A 10 -14.50 -10.83 1.62
C ALA A 10 -14.62 -12.24 2.21
N LYS A 11 -15.83 -12.58 2.67
CA LYS A 11 -16.12 -13.86 3.33
C LYS A 11 -15.69 -15.06 2.49
N ASP A 12 -15.98 -15.01 1.18
CA ASP A 12 -15.70 -16.11 0.26
C ASP A 12 -14.21 -16.32 0.00
N LEU A 13 -13.38 -15.32 0.33
CA LEU A 13 -11.94 -15.33 0.14
C LEU A 13 -11.16 -15.75 1.39
N VAL A 14 -11.82 -15.97 2.53
CA VAL A 14 -11.13 -16.37 3.78
C VAL A 14 -10.25 -17.62 3.55
N GLY A 15 -10.78 -18.65 2.87
CA GLY A 15 -10.04 -19.87 2.60
C GLY A 15 -8.85 -19.74 1.65
N ALA A 16 -8.80 -18.67 0.85
CA ALA A 16 -7.66 -18.36 -0.02
C ALA A 16 -6.48 -17.75 0.78
N TRP A 17 -6.78 -17.05 1.87
CA TRP A 17 -5.79 -16.37 2.71
C TRP A 17 -5.39 -17.15 3.94
N PHE A 18 -6.32 -17.89 4.54
CA PHE A 18 -6.13 -18.66 5.76
C PHE A 18 -6.42 -20.14 5.51
N ASN A 19 -5.52 -21.01 5.94
CA ASN A 19 -5.75 -22.43 5.79
C ASN A 19 -6.86 -22.90 6.73
N PRO A 20 -7.95 -23.52 6.23
CA PRO A 20 -9.06 -23.97 7.06
C PRO A 20 -8.64 -24.89 8.22
N LYS A 21 -7.57 -25.67 8.05
CA LYS A 21 -7.02 -26.53 9.13
C LYS A 21 -6.47 -25.75 10.32
N ALA A 22 -6.28 -24.44 10.18
CA ALA A 22 -5.81 -23.58 11.25
C ALA A 22 -6.94 -22.91 12.05
N ALA A 23 -8.18 -23.06 11.63
CA ALA A 23 -9.35 -22.42 12.29
C ALA A 23 -9.58 -22.93 13.72
N ASP A 24 -9.24 -24.20 13.97
CA ASP A 24 -9.43 -24.84 15.29
C ASP A 24 -8.17 -24.74 16.18
N ILE A 25 -7.11 -24.12 15.69
CA ILE A 25 -5.87 -23.93 16.47
C ILE A 25 -6.07 -22.71 17.37
N PRO A 26 -5.88 -22.82 18.70
CA PRO A 26 -5.92 -21.65 19.59
C PRO A 26 -4.86 -20.61 19.19
N LEU A 27 -5.23 -19.33 19.21
CA LEU A 27 -4.34 -18.23 18.79
C LEU A 27 -3.05 -18.19 19.60
N GLU A 28 -3.13 -18.49 20.89
CA GLU A 28 -2.01 -18.54 21.84
C GLU A 28 -0.98 -19.64 21.53
N ASN A 29 -1.36 -20.62 20.74
CA ASN A 29 -0.44 -21.71 20.35
C ASN A 29 0.48 -21.35 19.18
N TYR A 30 0.24 -20.22 18.52
CA TYR A 30 1.06 -19.80 17.40
C TYR A 30 2.46 -19.36 17.81
N LYS A 31 3.44 -19.86 17.08
CA LYS A 31 4.83 -19.40 17.16
C LYS A 31 5.28 -18.80 15.84
N PRO A 32 6.05 -17.68 15.87
CA PRO A 32 6.61 -17.11 14.64
C PRO A 32 7.38 -18.15 13.84
N GLY A 33 6.98 -18.35 12.57
CA GLY A 33 7.55 -19.35 11.69
C GLY A 33 6.69 -20.62 11.49
N ASP A 34 5.63 -20.79 12.24
CA ASP A 34 4.68 -21.86 12.02
C ASP A 34 4.05 -21.76 10.63
N LYS A 35 3.91 -22.89 9.95
CA LYS A 35 3.30 -22.96 8.61
C LYS A 35 1.79 -22.68 8.62
N LEU A 36 1.11 -23.02 9.72
CA LEU A 36 -0.31 -22.78 9.91
C LEU A 36 -0.49 -21.57 10.82
N VAL A 37 -1.08 -20.51 10.29
CA VAL A 37 -1.40 -19.31 11.04
C VAL A 37 -2.82 -19.46 11.57
N PRO A 38 -3.03 -19.64 12.88
CA PRO A 38 -4.35 -19.77 13.47
C PRO A 38 -5.15 -18.48 13.26
N TYR A 39 -6.45 -18.63 13.07
CA TYR A 39 -7.36 -17.51 12.91
C TYR A 39 -8.73 -17.82 13.48
N LYS A 40 -9.47 -16.77 13.78
CA LYS A 40 -10.87 -16.86 14.18
C LYS A 40 -11.67 -15.86 13.33
N VAL A 41 -12.76 -16.32 12.74
CA VAL A 41 -13.74 -15.42 12.13
C VAL A 41 -14.54 -14.79 13.26
N LEU A 42 -14.52 -13.48 13.34
CA LEU A 42 -15.29 -12.74 14.34
C LEU A 42 -16.77 -12.75 13.96
N ASP A 43 -17.63 -12.71 14.99
CA ASP A 43 -19.07 -12.64 14.80
C ASP A 43 -19.47 -11.33 14.11
N GLY A 44 -20.46 -11.42 13.25
CA GLY A 44 -20.95 -10.32 12.44
C GLY A 44 -20.45 -10.38 11.00
N SER A 45 -21.29 -9.94 10.10
CA SER A 45 -20.94 -9.70 8.71
C SER A 45 -21.45 -8.32 8.32
N PHE A 46 -20.74 -7.67 7.42
CA PHE A 46 -21.12 -6.38 6.88
C PHE A 46 -20.89 -6.41 5.36
N LYS A 47 -21.52 -5.51 4.67
CA LYS A 47 -21.32 -5.33 3.23
C LYS A 47 -20.19 -4.33 3.01
N GLY A 48 -19.54 -4.40 1.84
CA GLY A 48 -18.51 -3.42 1.46
C GLY A 48 -18.98 -1.97 1.57
N ILE A 49 -20.27 -1.71 1.30
CA ILE A 49 -20.86 -0.37 1.44
C ILE A 49 -20.82 0.16 2.89
N ASP A 50 -20.85 -0.70 3.88
CA ASP A 50 -20.79 -0.31 5.30
C ASP A 50 -19.38 0.17 5.71
N LEU A 51 -18.37 -0.10 4.86
CA LEU A 51 -16.99 0.37 5.06
C LEU A 51 -16.77 1.76 4.47
N VAL A 52 -17.66 2.25 3.60
CA VAL A 52 -17.48 3.53 2.92
C VAL A 52 -17.39 4.67 3.93
N GLY A 53 -16.38 5.54 3.75
CA GLY A 53 -16.09 6.64 4.65
C GLY A 53 -15.13 6.31 5.80
N ILE A 54 -14.82 5.03 6.05
CA ILE A 54 -13.79 4.68 7.03
C ILE A 54 -12.46 5.28 6.59
N ARG A 55 -11.78 5.93 7.52
CA ARG A 55 -10.45 6.52 7.29
C ARG A 55 -9.37 5.58 7.81
N TYR A 56 -8.24 5.56 7.12
CA TYR A 56 -7.07 4.76 7.49
C TYR A 56 -5.79 5.59 7.46
N LYS A 57 -4.78 5.13 8.17
CA LYS A 57 -3.45 5.76 8.14
C LYS A 57 -2.75 5.39 6.84
N GLN A 58 -2.07 6.37 6.24
CA GLN A 58 -1.21 6.13 5.08
C GLN A 58 -0.19 5.04 5.41
N LEU A 59 -0.05 4.06 4.50
CA LEU A 59 0.80 2.89 4.74
C LEU A 59 2.29 3.26 4.78
N ILE A 60 2.72 4.10 3.83
CA ILE A 60 4.09 4.62 3.73
C ILE A 60 3.99 6.15 3.65
N PRO A 61 4.12 6.87 4.77
CA PRO A 61 3.80 8.29 4.86
C PRO A 61 4.97 9.19 4.42
N TRP A 62 5.62 8.86 3.30
CA TRP A 62 6.74 9.66 2.81
C TRP A 62 6.35 11.06 2.35
N PHE A 63 5.14 11.20 1.80
CA PHE A 63 4.64 12.46 1.28
C PHE A 63 3.28 12.79 1.87
N GLN A 64 3.06 14.05 2.20
CA GLN A 64 1.72 14.54 2.54
C GLN A 64 1.01 15.05 1.29
N PRO A 65 -0.32 14.90 1.19
CA PRO A 65 -1.09 15.44 0.09
C PRO A 65 -0.92 16.95 -0.05
N ILE A 66 -0.79 17.45 -1.29
CA ILE A 66 -0.76 18.87 -1.61
C ILE A 66 -2.05 19.36 -2.26
N GLU A 67 -2.93 18.46 -2.66
CA GLU A 67 -4.23 18.78 -3.23
C GLU A 67 -5.30 18.78 -2.16
N GLU A 68 -6.29 19.66 -2.34
CA GLU A 68 -7.49 19.64 -1.50
C GLU A 68 -8.27 18.34 -1.73
N GLY A 69 -8.89 17.83 -0.67
CA GLY A 69 -9.69 16.62 -0.72
C GLY A 69 -9.51 15.74 0.50
N GLU A 70 -10.08 14.55 0.44
CA GLU A 70 -10.08 13.60 1.55
C GLU A 70 -9.40 12.28 1.16
N PRO A 71 -8.06 12.19 1.21
CA PRO A 71 -7.32 10.95 0.94
C PRO A 71 -7.49 9.93 2.06
N PHE A 72 -6.96 8.74 1.86
CA PHE A 72 -6.84 7.66 2.87
C PHE A 72 -8.17 7.26 3.50
N ARG A 73 -9.20 7.10 2.67
CA ARG A 73 -10.53 6.61 3.08
C ARG A 73 -11.05 5.54 2.14
N VAL A 74 -11.95 4.74 2.63
CA VAL A 74 -12.66 3.74 1.83
C VAL A 74 -13.74 4.43 1.00
N ILE A 75 -13.77 4.12 -0.29
CA ILE A 75 -14.81 4.56 -1.25
C ILE A 75 -15.44 3.35 -1.93
N SER A 76 -16.61 3.51 -2.54
CA SER A 76 -17.26 2.44 -3.29
C SER A 76 -16.67 2.33 -4.70
N GLY A 77 -16.55 1.10 -5.22
CA GLY A 77 -16.15 0.83 -6.58
C GLY A 77 -16.91 -0.38 -7.14
N ASP A 78 -17.62 -0.18 -8.25
CA ASP A 78 -18.48 -1.19 -8.86
C ASP A 78 -17.69 -2.37 -9.48
N TYR A 79 -16.41 -2.18 -9.67
CA TYR A 79 -15.48 -3.18 -10.24
C TYR A 79 -14.88 -4.11 -9.18
N VAL A 80 -15.14 -3.86 -7.90
CA VAL A 80 -14.61 -4.72 -6.82
C VAL A 80 -15.45 -5.98 -6.72
N THR A 81 -14.79 -7.14 -6.83
CA THR A 81 -15.44 -8.45 -6.75
C THR A 81 -15.05 -9.19 -5.48
N THR A 82 -15.74 -10.30 -5.22
CA THR A 82 -15.41 -11.25 -4.15
C THR A 82 -14.81 -12.55 -4.72
N GLU A 83 -14.34 -12.53 -5.97
CA GLU A 83 -13.83 -13.71 -6.66
C GLU A 83 -12.32 -13.89 -6.47
N ASP A 84 -11.60 -12.77 -6.32
CA ASP A 84 -10.16 -12.78 -6.12
C ASP A 84 -9.70 -11.68 -5.13
N GLY A 85 -8.38 -11.64 -4.84
CA GLY A 85 -7.80 -10.66 -3.95
C GLY A 85 -8.31 -10.76 -2.52
N THR A 86 -8.77 -9.64 -1.95
CA THR A 86 -9.30 -9.53 -0.59
C THR A 86 -10.72 -9.01 -0.52
N GLY A 87 -11.30 -8.59 -1.65
CA GLY A 87 -12.54 -7.84 -1.71
C GLY A 87 -12.39 -6.35 -1.32
N VAL A 88 -11.17 -5.91 -1.04
CA VAL A 88 -10.77 -4.51 -0.83
C VAL A 88 -9.62 -4.21 -1.76
N VAL A 89 -9.78 -3.22 -2.65
CA VAL A 89 -8.80 -2.87 -3.69
C VAL A 89 -8.14 -1.55 -3.34
N HIS A 90 -6.80 -1.52 -3.41
CA HIS A 90 -6.05 -0.27 -3.33
C HIS A 90 -6.16 0.47 -4.67
N ILE A 91 -6.43 1.76 -4.62
CA ILE A 91 -6.44 2.64 -5.80
C ILE A 91 -5.31 3.66 -5.73
N ALA A 92 -4.72 3.96 -6.90
CA ALA A 92 -3.62 4.90 -7.06
C ALA A 92 -3.97 5.98 -8.12
N PRO A 93 -4.71 7.04 -7.77
CA PRO A 93 -5.23 8.03 -8.72
C PRO A 93 -4.17 8.73 -9.57
N THR A 94 -2.92 8.79 -9.08
CA THR A 94 -1.80 9.37 -9.82
C THR A 94 -1.33 8.49 -10.97
N PHE A 95 -1.46 7.15 -10.84
CA PHE A 95 -0.88 6.19 -11.78
C PHE A 95 -1.92 5.41 -12.60
N GLY A 96 -3.14 5.23 -12.09
CA GLY A 96 -4.21 4.51 -12.75
C GLY A 96 -5.27 5.43 -13.36
N ALA A 97 -5.55 5.31 -14.68
CA ALA A 97 -6.56 6.14 -15.34
C ALA A 97 -7.98 5.88 -14.79
N ASP A 98 -8.32 4.63 -14.54
CA ASP A 98 -9.60 4.25 -13.95
C ASP A 98 -9.67 4.59 -12.46
N ASP A 99 -8.58 4.42 -11.73
CA ASP A 99 -8.45 4.84 -10.35
C ASP A 99 -8.68 6.35 -10.21
N LYS A 100 -8.11 7.15 -11.14
CA LYS A 100 -8.31 8.61 -11.17
C LYS A 100 -9.78 8.98 -11.36
N LYS A 101 -10.50 8.30 -12.26
CA LYS A 101 -11.92 8.56 -12.48
C LYS A 101 -12.75 8.27 -11.23
N VAL A 102 -12.52 7.10 -10.63
CA VAL A 102 -13.23 6.69 -9.41
C VAL A 102 -12.92 7.66 -8.27
N ALA A 103 -11.65 7.97 -8.04
CA ALA A 103 -11.21 8.88 -7.00
C ALA A 103 -11.84 10.29 -7.14
N ALA A 104 -11.90 10.81 -8.37
CA ALA A 104 -12.49 12.13 -8.66
C ALA A 104 -13.97 12.21 -8.25
N ASN A 105 -14.75 11.14 -8.45
CA ASN A 105 -16.17 11.10 -8.06
C ASN A 105 -16.36 11.22 -6.55
N TYR A 106 -15.34 10.93 -5.78
CA TYR A 106 -15.37 10.95 -4.30
C TYR A 106 -14.51 12.08 -3.70
N GLY A 107 -13.90 12.94 -4.51
CA GLY A 107 -13.02 14.01 -4.01
C GLY A 107 -11.75 13.46 -3.34
N VAL A 108 -11.26 12.32 -3.81
CA VAL A 108 -9.98 11.75 -3.35
C VAL A 108 -8.86 12.28 -4.24
N PRO A 109 -7.89 13.02 -3.69
CA PRO A 109 -6.80 13.60 -4.48
C PRO A 109 -5.77 12.54 -4.87
N GLY A 110 -5.04 12.80 -5.97
CA GLY A 110 -3.82 12.07 -6.30
C GLY A 110 -2.67 12.45 -5.37
N MET A 111 -1.76 11.53 -5.15
CA MET A 111 -0.53 11.81 -4.41
C MET A 111 0.52 12.35 -5.38
N MET A 112 0.76 13.65 -5.32
CA MET A 112 1.71 14.36 -6.16
C MET A 112 2.83 14.96 -5.32
N VAL A 113 3.97 15.24 -5.94
CA VAL A 113 5.09 16.00 -5.36
C VAL A 113 5.20 17.35 -6.06
N LEU A 114 5.92 18.29 -5.47
CA LEU A 114 6.16 19.61 -6.04
C LEU A 114 7.65 19.74 -6.42
N ASP A 115 7.94 19.97 -7.70
CA ASP A 115 9.29 20.19 -8.17
C ASP A 115 9.82 21.60 -7.89
N LYS A 116 11.09 21.86 -8.15
CA LYS A 116 11.76 23.16 -7.95
C LYS A 116 11.10 24.33 -8.71
N ASP A 117 10.40 24.02 -9.80
CA ASP A 117 9.70 25.03 -10.60
C ASP A 117 8.26 25.26 -10.09
N GLY A 118 7.86 24.62 -9.00
CA GLY A 118 6.52 24.69 -8.45
C GLY A 118 5.49 23.89 -9.24
N LYS A 119 5.90 22.96 -10.09
CA LYS A 119 5.02 22.11 -10.86
C LYS A 119 4.73 20.81 -10.12
N ARG A 120 3.51 20.31 -10.29
CA ARG A 120 3.11 19.01 -9.75
C ARG A 120 3.67 17.87 -10.60
N GLN A 121 4.30 16.93 -9.95
CA GLN A 121 4.90 15.75 -10.56
C GLN A 121 4.37 14.48 -9.87
N ALA A 122 4.44 13.34 -10.57
CA ALA A 122 4.23 12.05 -9.94
C ALA A 122 5.39 11.74 -8.96
N GLN A 123 5.15 10.87 -7.99
CA GLN A 123 6.17 10.44 -7.02
C GLN A 123 7.29 9.60 -7.67
N VAL A 124 7.05 9.08 -8.86
CA VAL A 124 8.01 8.37 -9.70
C VAL A 124 8.16 9.17 -10.99
N ASP A 125 9.39 9.45 -11.37
CA ASP A 125 9.71 10.20 -12.58
C ASP A 125 9.52 9.34 -13.87
N HIS A 126 9.72 9.97 -15.04
CA HIS A 126 9.58 9.29 -16.32
C HIS A 126 10.64 8.21 -16.57
N ASP A 127 11.76 8.25 -15.85
CA ASP A 127 12.82 7.26 -15.92
C ASP A 127 12.59 6.07 -14.99
N GLY A 128 11.51 6.08 -14.22
CA GLY A 128 11.14 5.02 -13.27
C GLY A 128 11.87 5.11 -11.93
N ARG A 129 12.33 6.31 -11.53
CA ARG A 129 12.95 6.55 -10.22
C ARG A 129 11.98 7.24 -9.27
N PHE A 130 12.05 6.94 -8.00
CA PHE A 130 11.48 7.81 -6.99
C PHE A 130 12.05 9.21 -7.13
N TYR A 131 11.18 10.21 -7.13
CA TYR A 131 11.54 11.59 -7.46
C TYR A 131 12.70 12.06 -6.57
N PRO A 132 13.82 12.53 -7.15
CA PRO A 132 14.99 12.92 -6.36
C PRO A 132 14.65 14.08 -5.42
N ILE A 133 14.99 13.96 -4.13
CA ILE A 133 14.65 14.97 -3.12
C ILE A 133 15.31 16.33 -3.44
N GLU A 134 16.49 16.29 -4.07
CA GLU A 134 17.20 17.46 -4.53
C GLU A 134 16.52 18.21 -5.67
N ASP A 135 15.57 17.59 -6.37
CA ASP A 135 14.79 18.18 -7.47
C ASP A 135 13.39 18.64 -7.02
N LEU A 136 13.05 18.43 -5.76
CA LEU A 136 11.83 18.92 -5.14
C LEU A 136 11.97 20.37 -4.66
N ASP A 137 10.85 21.07 -4.55
CA ASP A 137 10.77 22.39 -3.93
C ASP A 137 11.22 22.32 -2.46
N PRO A 138 12.16 23.18 -2.01
CA PRO A 138 12.71 23.10 -0.66
C PRO A 138 11.66 23.32 0.45
N GLU A 139 10.67 24.17 0.22
CA GLU A 139 9.59 24.42 1.20
C GLU A 139 8.64 23.22 1.27
N TYR A 140 8.33 22.62 0.11
CA TYR A 140 7.59 21.38 0.06
C TYR A 140 8.31 20.25 0.81
N VAL A 141 9.62 20.09 0.60
CA VAL A 141 10.42 19.09 1.32
C VAL A 141 10.32 19.31 2.82
N ARG A 142 10.48 20.54 3.29
CA ARG A 142 10.44 20.89 4.72
C ARG A 142 9.09 20.59 5.38
N THR A 143 7.99 20.74 4.63
CA THR A 143 6.63 20.72 5.19
C THR A 143 5.84 19.45 4.89
N HIS A 144 6.16 18.74 3.79
CA HIS A 144 5.34 17.65 3.26
C HIS A 144 6.11 16.33 3.04
N VAL A 145 7.44 16.32 3.22
CA VAL A 145 8.24 15.12 3.00
C VAL A 145 8.78 14.58 4.32
N ASP A 146 8.49 13.31 4.60
CA ASP A 146 9.05 12.64 5.76
C ASP A 146 10.56 12.42 5.57
N PRO A 147 11.40 12.68 6.59
CA PRO A 147 12.86 12.51 6.48
C PRO A 147 13.32 11.12 6.07
N SER A 148 12.54 10.07 6.37
CA SER A 148 12.86 8.70 5.97
C SER A 148 12.84 8.48 4.45
N TYR A 149 12.17 9.37 3.69
CA TYR A 149 12.18 9.31 2.23
C TYR A 149 13.56 9.46 1.63
N LYS A 150 14.49 10.14 2.32
CA LYS A 150 15.86 10.37 1.84
C LYS A 150 16.58 9.06 1.45
N GLU A 151 16.28 7.98 2.11
CA GLU A 151 16.87 6.65 1.84
C GLU A 151 16.42 6.07 0.48
N TYR A 152 15.25 6.49 0.00
CA TYR A 152 14.62 5.97 -1.22
C TYR A 152 14.68 6.95 -2.40
N SER A 153 15.01 8.20 -2.13
CA SER A 153 15.10 9.28 -3.11
C SER A 153 16.05 8.92 -4.27
N GLY A 154 15.59 9.10 -5.50
CA GLY A 154 16.38 8.86 -6.71
C GLY A 154 16.63 7.39 -7.05
N ARG A 155 16.17 6.44 -6.22
CA ARG A 155 16.32 5.00 -6.52
C ARG A 155 15.29 4.57 -7.56
N TYR A 156 15.70 3.67 -8.45
CA TYR A 156 14.80 3.06 -9.42
C TYR A 156 13.80 2.12 -8.71
N VAL A 157 12.53 2.19 -9.10
CA VAL A 157 11.48 1.33 -8.56
C VAL A 157 11.63 -0.12 -9.01
N LYS A 158 12.26 -0.34 -10.17
CA LYS A 158 12.61 -1.67 -10.69
C LYS A 158 13.99 -1.64 -11.32
N ASN A 159 14.78 -2.67 -11.11
CA ASN A 159 16.13 -2.79 -11.69
C ASN A 159 16.14 -2.78 -13.22
N ALA A 160 15.05 -3.18 -13.88
CA ALA A 160 14.94 -3.13 -15.33
C ALA A 160 15.08 -1.72 -15.92
N PHE A 161 15.00 -0.69 -15.10
CA PHE A 161 15.24 0.71 -15.50
C PHE A 161 16.65 1.21 -15.20
N ASP A 162 17.51 0.38 -14.59
CA ASP A 162 18.88 0.74 -14.21
C ASP A 162 19.89 -0.23 -14.83
N ASP A 163 20.43 0.16 -15.97
CA ASP A 163 21.42 -0.63 -16.72
C ASP A 163 22.75 -0.82 -15.98
N SER A 164 22.98 -0.06 -14.90
CA SER A 164 24.19 -0.17 -14.08
C SER A 164 24.14 -1.32 -13.08
N LEU A 165 22.96 -1.87 -12.82
CA LEU A 165 22.76 -2.95 -11.85
C LEU A 165 22.78 -4.33 -12.51
N PRO A 166 23.38 -5.35 -11.86
CA PRO A 166 23.28 -6.72 -12.31
C PRO A 166 21.81 -7.20 -12.24
N ALA A 167 21.45 -8.12 -13.13
CA ALA A 167 20.07 -8.61 -13.27
C ALA A 167 19.48 -9.28 -11.99
N ASP A 168 20.36 -9.73 -11.09
CA ASP A 168 20.01 -10.38 -9.81
C ASP A 168 20.12 -9.43 -8.61
N ALA A 169 20.41 -8.13 -8.83
CA ALA A 169 20.45 -7.17 -7.75
C ALA A 169 19.09 -7.06 -7.04
N PRO A 170 19.07 -6.84 -5.72
CA PRO A 170 17.83 -6.59 -4.99
C PRO A 170 17.11 -5.36 -5.56
N THR A 171 15.80 -5.49 -5.80
CA THR A 171 14.96 -4.39 -6.28
C THR A 171 14.40 -3.60 -5.11
N LEU A 172 14.04 -2.35 -5.35
CA LEU A 172 13.48 -1.47 -4.32
C LEU A 172 12.17 -2.01 -3.73
N ASP A 173 11.34 -2.65 -4.54
CA ASP A 173 10.12 -3.30 -4.09
C ASP A 173 10.40 -4.43 -3.09
N ILE A 174 11.50 -5.16 -3.24
CA ILE A 174 11.96 -6.14 -2.23
C ILE A 174 12.30 -5.45 -0.92
N ASP A 175 13.06 -4.34 -0.96
CA ASP A 175 13.43 -3.59 0.24
C ASP A 175 12.17 -3.07 0.96
N LEU A 176 11.20 -2.53 0.22
CA LEU A 176 9.93 -2.07 0.78
C LEU A 176 9.11 -3.22 1.39
N CYS A 177 9.03 -4.35 0.71
CA CYS A 177 8.38 -5.53 1.23
C CYS A 177 9.03 -6.01 2.54
N MET A 178 10.36 -6.01 2.60
CA MET A 178 11.11 -6.41 3.80
C MET A 178 10.90 -5.42 4.94
N MET A 179 10.96 -4.11 4.67
CA MET A 179 10.65 -3.07 5.65
C MET A 179 9.25 -3.29 6.26
N MET A 180 8.24 -3.43 5.43
CA MET A 180 6.86 -3.66 5.89
C MET A 180 6.69 -4.95 6.68
N LYS A 181 7.42 -6.01 6.29
CA LYS A 181 7.42 -7.28 7.03
C LYS A 181 8.06 -7.13 8.41
N MET A 182 9.20 -6.45 8.50
CA MET A 182 9.89 -6.20 9.78
C MET A 182 9.05 -5.35 10.72
N ASP A 183 8.34 -4.35 10.18
CA ASP A 183 7.41 -3.50 10.92
C ASP A 183 6.09 -4.20 11.30
N GLY A 184 5.87 -5.42 10.83
CA GLY A 184 4.64 -6.17 11.06
C GLY A 184 3.43 -5.63 10.29
N ARG A 185 3.66 -4.85 9.25
CA ARG A 185 2.62 -4.25 8.39
C ARG A 185 2.28 -5.09 7.14
N ALA A 186 3.07 -6.10 6.82
CA ALA A 186 2.79 -7.04 5.74
C ALA A 186 2.36 -8.39 6.29
N PHE A 187 1.18 -8.86 5.90
CA PHE A 187 0.68 -10.20 6.24
C PHE A 187 1.37 -11.27 5.39
N ARG A 188 1.46 -11.04 4.08
CA ARG A 188 2.01 -11.99 3.11
C ARG A 188 2.76 -11.25 2.01
N ILE A 189 3.88 -11.80 1.59
CA ILE A 189 4.64 -11.34 0.43
C ILE A 189 4.65 -12.47 -0.59
N GLN A 190 4.27 -12.17 -1.83
CA GLN A 190 4.27 -13.12 -2.94
C GLN A 190 5.04 -12.52 -4.10
N LYS A 191 5.90 -13.34 -4.73
CA LYS A 191 6.49 -13.00 -6.02
C LYS A 191 5.45 -13.31 -7.11
N GLN A 192 5.19 -12.34 -7.95
CA GLN A 192 4.39 -12.50 -9.16
C GLN A 192 5.31 -12.78 -10.35
#